data_8f9b8ce59ebf2783e3a50f2f188203e1
#
_entry.id   8f9b8ce59ebf2783e3a50f2f188203e1
#
_cell.length_a   1.000
_cell.length_b   1.000
_cell.length_c   1.000
_cell.angle_alpha   90.00
_cell.angle_beta   90.00
_cell.angle_gamma   90.00
#
_symmetry.space_group_name_H-M   'P 1'
#
loop_
_entity.id
_entity.type
_entity.pdbx_description
1 polymer ?
#
loop_
_entity_poly.entity_id
_entity_poly.type
_entity_poly.pdbx_seq_one_letter_code
_entity_poly.pdbx_strand_id
1 'polypeptide(L)' 'SMHMSILEQLTINQPFGICDLYNKLCVKLSDEHEAQHQVMDCLAEMIWQAQYNNMQPDANIYLTCLKNKIN' A
#
# COMPACT_ATOMS: atom_id res chain seq x y z
N SER A 1 -8.32 -4.87 11.09
CA SER A 1 -8.64 -5.08 9.67
C SER A 1 -7.62 -4.39 8.78
N MET A 2 -7.62 -4.75 7.51
CA MET A 2 -6.70 -4.13 6.56
C MET A 2 -6.99 -2.62 6.39
N HIS A 3 -8.25 -2.21 6.44
CA HIS A 3 -8.61 -0.79 6.39
C HIS A 3 -8.04 -0.02 7.57
N MET A 4 -8.14 -0.59 8.76
CA MET A 4 -7.57 0.04 9.96
C MET A 4 -6.06 0.19 9.83
N SER A 5 -5.39 -0.85 9.30
CA SER A 5 -3.95 -0.81 9.08
C SER A 5 -3.55 0.30 8.11
N ILE A 6 -4.32 0.49 7.05
CA ILE A 6 -4.06 1.54 6.06
C ILE A 6 -4.21 2.93 6.69
N LEU A 7 -5.30 3.15 7.44
CA LEU A 7 -5.51 4.43 8.12
C LEU A 7 -4.38 4.74 9.09
N GLU A 8 -3.93 3.75 9.84
CA GLU A 8 -2.82 3.92 10.75
C GLU A 8 -1.53 4.25 10.01
N GLN A 9 -1.24 3.53 8.92
CA GLN A 9 -0.07 3.79 8.09
C GLN A 9 -0.06 5.23 7.58
N LEU A 10 -1.20 5.72 7.09
CA LEU A 10 -1.30 7.08 6.58
C LEU A 10 -1.13 8.11 7.69
N THR A 11 -1.67 7.85 8.88
CA THR A 11 -1.59 8.75 10.02
C THR A 11 -0.13 8.97 10.45
N ILE A 12 0.68 7.93 10.44
CA ILE A 12 2.07 8.00 10.90
C ILE A 12 3.08 8.02 9.74
N ASN A 13 2.60 8.01 8.50
CA ASN A 13 3.45 7.95 7.30
C ASN A 13 4.44 6.79 7.35
N GLN A 14 3.93 5.58 7.67
CA GLN A 14 4.74 4.37 7.72
C GLN A 14 4.10 3.28 6.87
N PRO A 15 4.84 2.69 5.93
CA PRO A 15 6.26 2.94 5.63
C PRO A 15 6.47 4.34 5.05
N PHE A 16 7.65 4.90 5.23
CA PHE A 16 7.94 6.26 4.78
C PHE A 16 7.61 6.42 3.29
N GLY A 17 6.87 7.48 2.97
CA GLY A 17 6.44 7.76 1.60
C GLY A 17 5.05 7.25 1.26
N ILE A 18 4.40 6.49 2.13
CA ILE A 18 3.07 5.93 1.85
C ILE A 18 2.03 7.02 1.62
N CYS A 19 2.08 8.12 2.38
CA CYS A 19 1.12 9.22 2.22
C CYS A 19 1.20 9.85 0.85
N ASP A 20 2.42 10.12 0.37
CA ASP A 20 2.62 10.72 -0.95
C ASP A 20 2.11 9.80 -2.06
N LEU A 21 2.44 8.52 -1.99
CA LEU A 21 1.99 7.54 -2.97
C LEU A 21 0.47 7.38 -2.95
N TYR A 22 -0.12 7.33 -1.76
CA TYR A 22 -1.57 7.23 -1.63
C TYR A 22 -2.26 8.44 -2.26
N ASN A 23 -1.77 9.65 -1.98
CA ASN A 23 -2.35 10.87 -2.54
C ASN A 23 -2.27 10.87 -4.07
N LYS A 24 -1.14 10.46 -4.63
CA LYS A 24 -0.97 10.35 -6.08
C LYS A 24 -1.94 9.34 -6.68
N LEU A 25 -2.15 8.22 -6.01
CA LEU A 25 -3.07 7.19 -6.47
C LEU A 25 -4.51 7.71 -6.44
N CYS A 26 -4.90 8.43 -5.38
CA CYS A 26 -6.22 9.04 -5.28
C CYS A 26 -6.47 10.01 -6.44
N VAL A 27 -5.48 10.84 -6.75
CA VAL A 27 -5.58 11.78 -7.87
C VAL A 27 -5.75 11.03 -9.19
N LYS A 28 -4.93 10.01 -9.42
CA LYS A 28 -4.98 9.23 -10.66
C LYS A 28 -6.34 8.56 -10.86
N LEU A 29 -6.87 7.95 -9.81
CA LEU A 29 -8.12 7.19 -9.90
C LEU A 29 -9.35 8.07 -9.73
N SER A 30 -9.20 9.27 -9.19
CA SER A 30 -10.30 10.18 -8.84
C SER A 30 -11.36 9.51 -7.97
N ASP A 31 -10.94 8.55 -7.15
CA ASP A 31 -11.83 7.75 -6.31
C ASP A 31 -11.03 7.22 -5.12
N GLU A 32 -11.29 7.80 -3.95
CA GLU A 32 -10.58 7.43 -2.73
C GLU A 32 -10.85 5.98 -2.32
N HIS A 33 -12.09 5.53 -2.50
CA HIS A 33 -12.46 4.16 -2.15
C HIS A 33 -11.71 3.15 -3.02
N GLU A 34 -11.65 3.41 -4.33
CA GLU A 34 -10.89 2.57 -5.25
C GLU A 34 -9.40 2.60 -4.94
N ALA A 35 -8.87 3.78 -4.56
CA ALA A 35 -7.47 3.89 -4.16
C ALA A 35 -7.18 3.02 -2.94
N GLN A 36 -8.09 2.98 -1.97
CA GLN A 36 -7.94 2.12 -0.79
C GLN A 36 -7.92 0.64 -1.17
N HIS A 37 -8.77 0.23 -2.11
CA HIS A 37 -8.78 -1.14 -2.61
C HIS A 37 -7.45 -1.49 -3.28
N GLN A 38 -6.90 -0.58 -4.08
CA GLN A 38 -5.61 -0.82 -4.73
C GLN A 38 -4.47 -0.91 -3.72
N VAL A 39 -4.52 -0.11 -2.66
CA VAL A 39 -3.54 -0.18 -1.58
C VAL A 39 -3.64 -1.52 -0.87
N MET A 40 -4.85 -2.01 -0.61
CA MET A 40 -5.04 -3.32 0.01
C MET A 40 -4.47 -4.44 -0.84
N ASP A 41 -4.61 -4.36 -2.17
CA ASP A 41 -4.01 -5.34 -3.08
C ASP A 41 -2.49 -5.40 -2.91
N CYS A 42 -1.85 -4.24 -2.83
CA CYS A 42 -0.41 -4.17 -2.65
C CYS A 42 0.03 -4.67 -1.28
N LEU A 43 -0.75 -4.36 -0.25
CA LEU A 43 -0.48 -4.85 1.11
C LEU A 43 -0.58 -6.37 1.16
N ALA A 44 -1.62 -6.93 0.53
CA ALA A 44 -1.81 -8.38 0.46
C ALA A 44 -0.66 -9.06 -0.27
N GLU A 45 -0.17 -8.46 -1.37
CA GLU A 45 0.97 -8.98 -2.12
C GLU A 45 2.23 -9.04 -1.27
N MET A 46 2.50 -7.99 -0.50
CA MET A 46 3.64 -7.95 0.40
C MET A 46 3.56 -9.07 1.44
N ILE A 47 2.39 -9.25 2.05
CA ILE A 47 2.18 -10.28 3.07
C ILE A 47 2.30 -11.66 2.45
N TRP A 48 1.71 -11.88 1.28
CA TRP A 48 1.78 -13.17 0.59
C TRP A 48 3.22 -13.56 0.27
N GLN A 49 4.02 -12.62 -0.23
CA GLN A 49 5.42 -12.91 -0.55
C GLN A 49 6.23 -13.24 0.70
N ALA A 50 5.96 -12.53 1.80
CA ALA A 50 6.63 -12.83 3.06
C ALA A 50 6.33 -14.25 3.53
N GLN A 51 5.08 -14.67 3.46
CA GLN A 51 4.66 -16.01 3.86
C GLN A 51 5.24 -17.07 2.93
N TYR A 52 5.18 -16.84 1.63
CA TYR A 52 5.70 -17.77 0.65
C TYR A 52 7.21 -18.02 0.82
N ASN A 53 7.96 -16.95 1.12
CA ASN A 53 9.41 -17.02 1.28
C ASN A 53 9.83 -17.26 2.73
N ASN A 54 8.89 -17.37 3.65
CA ASN A 54 9.14 -17.57 5.09
C ASN A 54 10.07 -16.47 5.64
N MET A 55 9.74 -15.21 5.31
CA MET A 55 10.53 -14.03 5.68
C MET A 55 9.63 -12.95 6.27
N GLN A 56 10.25 -11.92 6.83
CA GLN A 56 9.53 -10.74 7.30
C GLN A 56 8.96 -9.97 6.11
N PRO A 57 7.81 -9.30 6.27
CA PRO A 57 7.27 -8.45 5.22
C PRO A 57 8.28 -7.37 4.80
N ASP A 58 8.42 -7.18 3.49
CA ASP A 58 9.35 -6.20 2.90
C ASP A 58 8.56 -4.99 2.40
N ALA A 59 8.72 -3.86 3.07
CA ALA A 59 8.02 -2.63 2.71
C ALA A 59 8.32 -2.17 1.27
N ASN A 60 9.48 -2.53 0.73
CA ASN A 60 9.83 -2.16 -0.65
C ASN A 60 8.91 -2.83 -1.66
N ILE A 61 8.46 -4.05 -1.40
CA ILE A 61 7.49 -4.73 -2.26
C ILE A 61 6.18 -3.94 -2.29
N TYR A 62 5.72 -3.50 -1.14
CA TYR A 62 4.50 -2.72 -0.99
C TYR A 62 4.60 -1.38 -1.74
N LEU A 63 5.67 -0.63 -1.48
CA LEU A 63 5.88 0.69 -2.10
C LEU A 63 6.06 0.58 -3.62
N THR A 64 6.80 -0.41 -4.08
CA THR A 64 7.00 -0.66 -5.51
C THR A 64 5.68 -1.02 -6.20
N CYS A 65 4.87 -1.85 -5.56
CA CYS A 65 3.55 -2.19 -6.05
C CYS A 65 2.70 -0.93 -6.26
N LEU A 66 2.68 -0.02 -5.27
CA LEU A 66 1.95 1.24 -5.37
C LEU A 66 2.48 2.12 -6.49
N LYS A 67 3.79 2.24 -6.63
CA LYS A 67 4.40 3.01 -7.71
C LYS A 67 3.99 2.50 -9.07
N ASN A 68 3.92 1.18 -9.24
CA ASN A 68 3.50 0.57 -10.50
C ASN A 68 2.03 0.88 -10.82
N LYS A 69 1.17 0.98 -9.80
CA LYS A 69 -0.24 1.34 -10.01
C LYS A 69 -0.42 2.81 -10.37
N ILE A 70 0.48 3.68 -9.94
CA ILE A 70 0.44 5.11 -10.23
C ILE A 70 0.96 5.39 -11.64
N ASN A 71 1.96 4.65 -12.10
CA ASN A 71 2.60 4.86 -13.40
C ASN A 71 1.77 4.27 -14.58
#